data_38feec0fef968f15498c818ef6b10548
#
_entry.id   38feec0fef968f15498c818ef6b10548
#
_cell.length_a   1.000
_cell.length_b   1.000
_cell.length_c   1.000
_cell.angle_alpha   90.00
_cell.angle_beta   90.00
_cell.angle_gamma   90.00
#
_symmetry.space_group_name_H-M   'P 1'
#
loop_
_entity.id
_entity.type
_entity.pdbx_description
1 polymer ?
#
loop_
_entity_poly.entity_id
_entity_poly.type
_entity_poly.pdbx_seq_one_letter_code
_entity_poly.pdbx_strand_id
1 'polypeptide(L)'
;MLAERIKSLRQKSGMSQAELARKLNVTRSSVNAWELGISTPTTQYVVEFANLFHVSSDYILGIESDMKLDISKFNEEEINLIYDLVKYFDKNKMK
;
A
#
# COMPACT_ATOMS: atom_id res chain seq x y z
N MET A 1 -6.01 -1.31 -13.42
CA MET A 1 -5.50 -2.06 -12.26
C MET A 1 -4.55 -1.24 -11.39
N LEU A 2 -3.59 -0.56 -11.96
CA LEU A 2 -2.67 0.30 -11.20
C LEU A 2 -3.42 1.42 -10.47
N ALA A 3 -4.27 2.15 -11.17
CA ALA A 3 -5.03 3.26 -10.60
C ALA A 3 -5.89 2.82 -9.42
N GLU A 4 -6.60 1.72 -9.59
CA GLU A 4 -7.50 1.18 -8.56
C GLU A 4 -6.73 0.69 -7.33
N ARG A 5 -5.54 0.11 -7.53
CA ARG A 5 -4.72 -0.37 -6.44
C ARG A 5 -4.12 0.76 -5.62
N ILE A 6 -3.66 1.82 -6.27
CA ILE A 6 -3.18 3.03 -5.58
C ILE A 6 -4.29 3.57 -4.69
N LYS A 7 -5.48 3.75 -5.25
CA LYS A 7 -6.63 4.27 -4.51
C LYS A 7 -7.01 3.36 -3.35
N SER A 8 -7.09 2.05 -3.60
CA SER A 8 -7.45 1.06 -2.59
C SER A 8 -6.46 1.06 -1.43
N LEU A 9 -5.16 1.04 -1.72
CA LEU A 9 -4.13 1.03 -0.68
C LEU A 9 -4.13 2.33 0.11
N ARG A 10 -4.32 3.46 -0.56
CA ARG A 10 -4.44 4.75 0.11
C ARG A 10 -5.60 4.74 1.11
N GLN A 11 -6.76 4.28 0.66
CA GLN A 11 -7.97 4.24 1.51
C GLN A 11 -7.79 3.26 2.68
N LYS A 12 -7.21 2.10 2.44
CA LYS A 12 -6.91 1.13 3.51
C LYS A 12 -5.95 1.69 4.55
N SER A 13 -5.06 2.57 4.13
CA SER A 13 -4.10 3.21 5.02
C SER A 13 -4.68 4.44 5.73
N GLY A 14 -5.93 4.78 5.47
CA GLY A 14 -6.60 5.91 6.12
C GLY A 14 -6.12 7.27 5.67
N MET A 15 -5.51 7.36 4.48
CA MET A 15 -4.95 8.61 3.97
C MET A 15 -5.88 9.30 2.97
N SER A 16 -5.92 10.63 3.01
CA SER A 16 -6.50 11.43 1.95
C SER A 16 -5.54 11.51 0.77
N GLN A 17 -6.03 11.97 -0.38
CA GLN A 17 -5.17 12.23 -1.53
C GLN A 17 -4.10 13.26 -1.20
N ALA A 18 -4.45 14.28 -0.43
CA ALA A 18 -3.51 15.33 -0.02
C ALA A 18 -2.40 14.77 0.88
N GLU A 19 -2.76 13.86 1.79
CA GLU A 19 -1.77 13.22 2.67
C GLU A 19 -0.80 12.35 1.89
N LEU A 20 -1.30 11.55 0.96
CA LEU A 20 -0.46 10.73 0.09
C LEU A 20 0.47 11.60 -0.74
N ALA A 21 -0.07 12.69 -1.30
CA ALA A 21 0.73 13.64 -2.09
C ALA A 21 1.88 14.22 -1.27
N ARG A 22 1.63 14.60 -0.02
CA ARG A 22 2.68 15.11 0.87
C ARG A 22 3.77 14.06 1.12
N LYS A 23 3.37 12.82 1.36
CA LYS A 23 4.34 11.74 1.62
C LYS A 23 5.24 11.45 0.42
N LEU A 24 4.72 11.63 -0.77
CA LEU A 24 5.46 11.39 -2.02
C LEU A 24 6.10 12.67 -2.58
N ASN A 25 5.85 13.81 -1.95
CA ASN A 25 6.33 15.10 -2.41
C ASN A 25 5.86 15.44 -3.84
N VAL A 26 4.58 15.20 -4.09
CA VAL A 26 3.92 15.54 -5.35
C VAL A 26 2.67 16.36 -5.05
N THR A 27 1.98 16.84 -6.08
CA THR A 27 0.73 17.56 -5.90
C THR A 27 -0.44 16.62 -5.71
N ARG A 28 -1.49 17.09 -5.03
CA ARG A 28 -2.74 16.33 -4.91
C ARG A 28 -3.33 16.03 -6.28
N SER A 29 -3.19 16.96 -7.23
CA SER A 29 -3.65 16.76 -8.60
C SER A 29 -2.98 15.58 -9.28
N SER A 30 -1.70 15.35 -9.01
CA SER A 30 -0.98 14.20 -9.53
C SER A 30 -1.57 12.90 -8.99
N VAL A 31 -1.80 12.82 -7.69
CA VAL A 31 -2.41 11.64 -7.07
C VAL A 31 -3.79 11.37 -7.66
N ASN A 32 -4.60 12.42 -7.79
CA ASN A 32 -5.94 12.29 -8.37
C ASN A 32 -5.87 11.77 -9.82
N ALA A 33 -4.96 12.30 -10.62
CA ALA A 33 -4.79 11.86 -12.01
C ALA A 33 -4.38 10.38 -12.08
N TRP A 34 -3.50 9.93 -11.18
CA TRP A 34 -3.11 8.53 -11.11
C TRP A 34 -4.30 7.62 -10.74
N GLU A 35 -5.11 8.04 -9.77
CA GLU A 35 -6.27 7.26 -9.32
C GLU A 35 -7.40 7.21 -10.34
N LEU A 36 -7.49 8.23 -11.20
CA LEU A 36 -8.47 8.26 -12.30
C LEU A 36 -7.96 7.57 -13.56
N GLY A 37 -6.70 7.17 -13.59
CA GLY A 37 -6.10 6.55 -14.78
C GLY A 37 -5.80 7.54 -15.90
N ILE A 38 -5.83 8.85 -15.60
CA ILE A 38 -5.52 9.90 -16.58
C ILE A 38 -4.03 9.93 -16.88
N SER A 39 -3.20 9.73 -15.85
CA SER A 39 -1.76 9.62 -15.99
C SER A 39 -1.25 8.42 -15.22
N THR A 40 -0.05 7.98 -15.54
CA THR A 40 0.59 6.83 -14.91
C THR A 40 1.81 7.31 -14.13
N PRO A 41 1.97 6.89 -12.87
CA PRO A 41 3.18 7.26 -12.13
C PRO A 41 4.41 6.62 -12.77
N THR A 42 5.55 7.30 -12.66
CA THR A 42 6.82 6.76 -13.15
C THR A 42 7.25 5.57 -12.29
N THR A 43 8.19 4.79 -12.79
CA THR A 43 8.75 3.66 -12.04
C THR A 43 9.24 4.06 -10.66
N GLN A 44 9.85 5.24 -10.54
CA GLN A 44 10.31 5.74 -9.26
C GLN A 44 9.16 5.83 -8.25
N TYR A 45 8.02 6.38 -8.65
CA TYR A 45 6.85 6.49 -7.76
C TYR A 45 6.22 5.13 -7.45
N VAL A 46 6.25 4.21 -8.41
CA VAL A 46 5.79 2.83 -8.14
C VAL A 46 6.61 2.20 -7.02
N VAL A 47 7.92 2.38 -7.05
CA VAL A 47 8.81 1.89 -5.98
C VAL A 47 8.50 2.58 -4.65
N GLU A 48 8.25 3.89 -4.68
CA GLU A 48 7.90 4.63 -3.47
C GLU A 48 6.55 4.16 -2.89
N PHE A 49 5.56 3.88 -3.73
CA PHE A 49 4.30 3.28 -3.29
C PHE A 49 4.52 1.91 -2.63
N ALA A 50 5.33 1.07 -3.26
CA ALA A 50 5.63 -0.25 -2.72
C ALA A 50 6.24 -0.17 -1.33
N ASN A 51 7.18 0.74 -1.14
CA ASN A 51 7.81 0.96 0.16
C ASN A 51 6.84 1.55 1.18
N LEU A 52 6.03 2.50 0.77
CA LEU A 52 5.09 3.18 1.67
C LEU A 52 4.00 2.23 2.17
N PHE A 53 3.47 1.39 1.28
CA PHE A 53 2.36 0.51 1.60
C PHE A 53 2.81 -0.90 2.02
N HIS A 54 4.11 -1.16 2.03
CA HIS A 54 4.68 -2.48 2.40
C HIS A 54 4.14 -3.61 1.53
N VAL A 55 4.06 -3.37 0.24
CA VAL A 55 3.66 -4.37 -0.75
C VAL A 55 4.72 -4.41 -1.87
N SER A 56 4.65 -5.42 -2.73
CA SER A 56 5.56 -5.51 -3.86
C SER A 56 5.16 -4.53 -4.96
N SER A 57 6.14 -4.10 -5.77
CA SER A 57 5.83 -3.30 -6.96
C SER A 57 5.02 -4.12 -7.97
N ASP A 58 5.20 -5.43 -8.03
CA ASP A 58 4.39 -6.31 -8.88
C ASP A 58 2.93 -6.26 -8.50
N TYR A 59 2.63 -6.17 -7.19
CA TYR A 59 1.25 -6.01 -6.75
C TYR A 59 0.69 -4.65 -7.19
N ILE A 60 1.45 -3.58 -7.02
CA ILE A 60 1.05 -2.23 -7.45
C ILE A 60 0.73 -2.22 -8.94
N LEU A 61 1.59 -2.87 -9.74
CA LEU A 61 1.45 -2.91 -11.20
C LEU A 61 0.37 -3.86 -11.71
N GLY A 62 -0.19 -4.68 -10.81
CA GLY A 62 -1.23 -5.64 -11.20
C GLY A 62 -0.70 -6.96 -11.76
N ILE A 63 0.61 -7.18 -11.71
CA ILE A 63 1.24 -8.43 -12.16
C ILE A 63 0.96 -9.55 -11.16
N GLU A 64 1.02 -9.23 -9.86
CA GLU A 64 0.73 -10.14 -8.77
C GLU A 64 -0.66 -9.85 -8.23
N SER A 65 -1.52 -10.87 -8.14
CA SER A 65 -2.90 -10.68 -7.68
C SER A 65 -3.04 -10.72 -6.16
N ASP A 66 -2.17 -11.48 -5.49
CA ASP A 66 -2.24 -11.63 -4.03
C ASP A 66 -1.44 -10.53 -3.34
N MET A 67 -2.06 -9.84 -2.41
CA MET A 67 -1.38 -8.84 -1.59
C MET A 67 -0.58 -9.54 -0.50
N LYS A 68 0.72 -9.28 -0.47
CA LYS A 68 1.61 -9.77 0.58
C LYS A 68 2.28 -8.57 1.23
N LEU A 69 2.23 -8.51 2.55
CA LEU A 69 2.88 -7.43 3.29
C LEU A 69 4.35 -7.75 3.49
N ASP A 70 5.20 -6.79 3.17
CA ASP A 70 6.63 -6.88 3.45
C ASP A 70 6.90 -6.34 4.86
N ILE A 71 7.29 -7.21 5.76
CA ILE A 71 7.56 -6.87 7.16
C ILE A 71 9.06 -6.79 7.47
N SER A 72 9.91 -6.85 6.43
CA SER A 72 11.35 -6.92 6.63
C SER A 72 11.96 -5.70 7.32
N LYS A 73 11.28 -4.54 7.24
CA LYS A 73 11.77 -3.29 7.83
C LYS A 73 11.24 -3.03 9.24
N PHE A 74 10.38 -3.90 9.75
CA PHE A 74 9.83 -3.74 11.09
C PHE A 74 10.80 -4.32 12.12
N ASN A 75 10.83 -3.70 13.30
CA ASN A 75 11.63 -4.20 14.40
C ASN A 75 10.91 -5.37 15.08
N GLU A 76 11.60 -6.00 16.04
CA GLU A 76 11.09 -7.20 16.72
C GLU A 76 9.79 -6.93 17.48
N GLU A 77 9.68 -5.78 18.13
CA GLU A 77 8.48 -5.40 18.87
C GLU A 77 7.28 -5.25 17.94
N GLU A 78 7.48 -4.60 16.78
CA GLU A 78 6.44 -4.44 15.77
C GLU A 78 6.02 -5.78 15.18
N ILE A 79 6.98 -6.67 14.90
CA ILE A 79 6.69 -8.01 14.40
C ILE A 79 5.88 -8.81 15.41
N ASN A 80 6.18 -8.68 16.70
CA ASN A 80 5.42 -9.34 17.75
C ASN A 80 3.96 -8.90 17.76
N LEU A 81 3.71 -7.61 17.54
CA LEU A 81 2.34 -7.08 17.44
C LEU A 81 1.61 -7.67 16.23
N ILE A 82 2.31 -7.80 15.10
CA ILE A 82 1.73 -8.41 13.90
C ILE A 82 1.36 -9.87 14.18
N TYR A 83 2.24 -10.62 14.84
CA TYR A 83 1.96 -12.01 15.20
C TYR A 83 0.78 -12.13 16.14
N ASP A 84 0.63 -11.20 17.07
CA ASP A 84 -0.53 -11.19 17.97
C ASP A 84 -1.83 -11.03 17.18
N LEU A 85 -1.83 -10.15 16.17
CA LEU A 85 -2.98 -9.97 15.29
C LEU A 85 -3.26 -11.25 14.48
N VAL A 86 -2.23 -11.89 13.94
CA VAL A 86 -2.36 -13.13 13.18
C VAL A 86 -2.97 -14.21 14.05
N LYS A 87 -2.50 -14.36 15.29
CA LYS A 87 -3.06 -15.32 16.24
C LYS A 87 -4.54 -15.03 16.53
N TYR A 88 -4.88 -13.78 16.67
CA TYR A 88 -6.27 -13.37 16.88
C TYR A 88 -7.14 -13.77 15.69
N PHE A 89 -6.68 -13.50 14.48
CA PHE A 89 -7.41 -13.86 13.27
C PHE A 89 -7.58 -15.37 13.14
N ASP A 90 -6.53 -16.13 13.36
CA ASP A 90 -6.57 -17.59 13.28
C ASP A 90 -7.55 -18.18 14.30
N LYS A 91 -7.52 -17.68 15.52
CA LYS A 91 -8.44 -18.11 16.59
C LYS A 91 -9.90 -17.87 16.20
N ASN A 92 -10.18 -16.72 15.59
CA ASN A 92 -11.55 -16.39 15.20
C ASN A 92 -12.03 -17.17 13.98
N LYS A 93 -11.12 -17.57 13.10
CA LYS A 93 -11.45 -18.39 11.92
C LYS A 93 -11.77 -19.82 12.27
N MET A 94 -11.25 -20.31 13.39
CA MET A 94 -11.42 -21.71 13.80
C MET A 94 -12.76 -21.95 14.50
N LYS A 95 -13.57 -20.93 14.59
CA LYS A 95 -14.94 -21.06 15.07
C LYS A 95 -15.86 -21.46 13.91
#